data_2077535ece4009a421d3c45b36249619
#
_entry.id   2077535ece4009a421d3c45b36249619
#
_cell.length_a   1.000
_cell.length_b   1.000
_cell.length_c   1.000
_cell.angle_alpha   90.00
_cell.angle_beta   90.00
_cell.angle_gamma   90.00
#
_symmetry.space_group_name_H-M   'P 1'
#
loop_
_entity.id
_entity.type
_entity.pdbx_description
1 polymer ?
#
loop_
_entity_poly.entity_id
_entity_poly.type
_entity_poly.pdbx_seq_one_letter_code
_entity_poly.pdbx_strand_id
1 'polypeptide(L)'
;SPEEVESLRSQAKAELPSRLAELATRYGFIYNKVTIKHNATNWGSCSAKGNINLNLNIVRLPKILQDYILLHELCHLRHQDHGHAFHLLLEHVLADNLMNALNHPDESQTDADIAVPKELARKAATSRAKYPLHYVMHNAIKSYRLL
;
A
#
# COMPACT_ATOMS: atom_id res chain seq x y z
N SER A 1 2.85 -22.11 7.56
CA SER A 1 2.32 -23.40 7.13
C SER A 1 1.53 -23.25 5.83
N PRO A 2 1.33 -24.34 5.07
CA PRO A 2 0.49 -24.26 3.87
C PRO A 2 -0.92 -23.78 4.13
N GLU A 3 -1.51 -24.12 5.27
CA GLU A 3 -2.85 -23.68 5.65
C GLU A 3 -2.90 -22.17 5.92
N GLU A 4 -1.86 -21.65 6.56
CA GLU A 4 -1.75 -20.20 6.79
C GLU A 4 -1.66 -19.44 5.46
N VAL A 5 -0.83 -19.92 4.54
CA VAL A 5 -0.67 -19.31 3.22
C VAL A 5 -2.00 -19.31 2.44
N GLU A 6 -2.72 -20.43 2.45
CA GLU A 6 -4.01 -20.51 1.75
C GLU A 6 -5.07 -19.61 2.39
N SER A 7 -5.07 -19.50 3.71
CA SER A 7 -5.96 -18.57 4.41
C SER A 7 -5.66 -17.12 4.01
N LEU A 8 -4.38 -16.75 3.97
CA LEU A 8 -3.95 -15.41 3.53
C LEU A 8 -4.32 -15.16 2.06
N ARG A 9 -4.16 -16.17 1.20
CA ARG A 9 -4.52 -16.07 -0.22
C ARG A 9 -6.01 -15.76 -0.38
N SER A 10 -6.86 -16.49 0.33
CA SER A 10 -8.31 -16.30 0.28
C SER A 10 -8.68 -14.90 0.74
N GLN A 11 -8.10 -14.45 1.86
CA GLN A 11 -8.33 -13.11 2.37
C GLN A 11 -7.86 -12.04 1.39
N ALA A 12 -6.65 -12.20 0.83
CA ALA A 12 -6.09 -11.25 -0.11
C ALA A 12 -6.96 -11.13 -1.38
N LYS A 13 -7.42 -12.25 -1.91
CA LYS A 13 -8.32 -12.25 -3.08
C LYS A 13 -9.65 -11.60 -2.79
N ALA A 14 -10.14 -11.69 -1.55
CA ALA A 14 -11.39 -11.07 -1.14
C ALA A 14 -11.26 -9.56 -0.94
N GLU A 15 -10.10 -9.07 -0.48
CA GLU A 15 -9.96 -7.69 -0.01
C GLU A 15 -9.14 -6.79 -0.93
N LEU A 16 -8.01 -7.29 -1.48
CA LEU A 16 -7.05 -6.41 -2.17
C LEU A 16 -7.50 -5.91 -3.56
N PRO A 17 -8.08 -6.75 -4.43
CA PRO A 17 -8.49 -6.24 -5.74
C PRO A 17 -9.52 -5.12 -5.65
N SER A 18 -10.50 -5.22 -4.76
CA SER A 18 -11.52 -4.19 -4.58
C SER A 18 -10.92 -2.92 -4.00
N ARG A 19 -9.98 -3.03 -3.05
CA ARG A 19 -9.30 -1.86 -2.50
C ARG A 19 -8.42 -1.18 -3.53
N LEU A 20 -7.71 -1.95 -4.36
CA LEU A 20 -6.92 -1.40 -5.47
C LEU A 20 -7.81 -0.61 -6.44
N ALA A 21 -8.96 -1.18 -6.80
CA ALA A 21 -9.92 -0.51 -7.70
C ALA A 21 -10.42 0.80 -7.10
N GLU A 22 -10.72 0.81 -5.79
CA GLU A 22 -11.15 1.99 -5.05
C GLU A 22 -10.10 3.12 -5.11
N LEU A 23 -8.84 2.79 -4.79
CA LEU A 23 -7.74 3.75 -4.82
C LEU A 23 -7.44 4.23 -6.25
N ALA A 24 -7.49 3.33 -7.23
CA ALA A 24 -7.31 3.68 -8.64
C ALA A 24 -8.37 4.67 -9.10
N THR A 25 -9.62 4.44 -8.75
CA THR A 25 -10.72 5.35 -9.09
C THR A 25 -10.52 6.71 -8.42
N ARG A 26 -10.16 6.71 -7.14
CA ARG A 26 -9.99 7.97 -6.39
C ARG A 26 -8.90 8.85 -6.98
N TYR A 27 -7.80 8.27 -7.44
CA TYR A 27 -6.62 9.02 -7.90
C TYR A 27 -6.43 9.00 -9.42
N GLY A 28 -7.40 8.45 -10.15
CA GLY A 28 -7.39 8.51 -11.61
C GLY A 28 -6.38 7.58 -12.29
N PHE A 29 -6.11 6.41 -11.68
CA PHE A 29 -5.24 5.41 -12.28
C PHE A 29 -6.05 4.37 -13.05
N ILE A 30 -5.50 3.89 -14.16
CA ILE A 30 -6.09 2.81 -14.97
C ILE A 30 -5.04 1.71 -15.12
N TYR A 31 -5.32 0.53 -14.55
CA TYR A 31 -4.46 -0.63 -14.69
C TYR A 31 -5.17 -1.71 -15.54
N ASN A 32 -4.40 -2.66 -16.06
CA ASN A 32 -4.93 -3.72 -16.91
C ASN A 32 -5.56 -4.83 -16.07
N LYS A 33 -4.76 -5.48 -15.22
CA LYS A 33 -5.26 -6.54 -14.34
C LYS A 33 -4.46 -6.58 -13.05
N VAL A 34 -5.04 -7.22 -12.03
CA VAL A 34 -4.39 -7.47 -10.76
C VAL A 34 -4.39 -8.97 -10.47
N THR A 35 -3.28 -9.48 -9.95
CA THR A 35 -3.12 -10.88 -9.58
C THR A 35 -2.53 -10.97 -8.18
N ILE A 36 -3.08 -11.87 -7.36
CA ILE A 36 -2.53 -12.16 -6.04
C ILE A 36 -1.45 -13.23 -6.19
N LYS A 37 -0.27 -12.94 -5.65
CA LYS A 37 0.89 -13.82 -5.73
C LYS A 37 1.40 -14.17 -4.34
N HIS A 38 2.16 -15.26 -4.29
CA HIS A 38 2.94 -15.61 -3.11
C HIS A 38 4.40 -15.70 -3.52
N ASN A 39 5.24 -14.80 -3.00
CA ASN A 39 6.67 -14.86 -3.21
C ASN A 39 7.40 -14.35 -1.97
N ALA A 40 8.70 -14.63 -1.89
CA ALA A 40 9.51 -14.35 -0.71
C ALA A 40 10.33 -13.07 -0.83
N THR A 41 10.23 -12.34 -1.93
CA THR A 41 11.19 -11.26 -2.24
C THR A 41 10.59 -9.85 -2.32
N ASN A 42 9.33 -9.71 -2.74
CA ASN A 42 8.75 -8.38 -2.85
C ASN A 42 7.26 -8.36 -2.49
N TRP A 43 6.79 -7.17 -2.12
CA TRP A 43 5.39 -6.96 -1.72
C TRP A 43 4.47 -6.78 -2.92
N GLY A 44 4.99 -6.30 -4.04
CA GLY A 44 4.20 -6.08 -5.24
C GLY A 44 5.06 -5.72 -6.43
N SER A 45 4.43 -5.64 -7.59
CA SER A 45 5.08 -5.22 -8.83
C SER A 45 4.04 -4.65 -9.80
N CYS A 46 4.52 -3.85 -10.74
CA CYS A 46 3.70 -3.30 -11.82
C CYS A 46 4.49 -3.38 -13.12
N SER A 47 3.94 -4.05 -14.13
CA SER A 47 4.59 -4.13 -15.43
C SER A 47 4.28 -2.91 -16.29
N ALA A 48 5.06 -2.72 -17.36
CA ALA A 48 4.81 -1.66 -18.34
C ALA A 48 3.44 -1.79 -19.00
N LYS A 49 2.88 -2.99 -19.04
CA LYS A 49 1.54 -3.25 -19.59
C LYS A 49 0.41 -2.92 -18.62
N GLY A 50 0.73 -2.49 -17.41
CA GLY A 50 -0.26 -2.17 -16.40
C GLY A 50 -0.79 -3.39 -15.65
N ASN A 51 -0.05 -4.49 -15.61
CA ASN A 51 -0.39 -5.67 -14.84
C ASN A 51 0.22 -5.54 -13.45
N ILE A 52 -0.61 -5.58 -12.42
CA ILE A 52 -0.20 -5.40 -11.04
C ILE A 52 -0.25 -6.75 -10.32
N ASN A 53 0.86 -7.10 -9.67
CA ASN A 53 0.93 -8.28 -8.81
C ASN A 53 1.01 -7.81 -7.36
N LEU A 54 0.20 -8.39 -6.49
CA LEU A 54 0.16 -8.06 -5.07
C LEU A 54 0.43 -9.33 -4.25
N ASN A 55 1.37 -9.23 -3.31
CA ASN A 55 1.70 -10.34 -2.43
C ASN A 55 0.55 -10.57 -1.44
N LEU A 56 0.17 -11.82 -1.24
CA LEU A 56 -0.89 -12.17 -0.28
C LEU A 56 -0.56 -11.70 1.15
N ASN A 57 0.72 -11.55 1.47
CA ASN A 57 1.16 -11.07 2.78
C ASN A 57 0.70 -9.63 3.08
N ILE A 58 0.28 -8.87 2.08
CA ILE A 58 -0.17 -7.48 2.27
C ILE A 58 -1.30 -7.41 3.31
N VAL A 59 -2.20 -8.41 3.34
CA VAL A 59 -3.32 -8.39 4.30
C VAL A 59 -2.88 -8.50 5.76
N ARG A 60 -1.63 -8.85 6.03
CA ARG A 60 -1.06 -8.88 7.38
C ARG A 60 -0.66 -7.50 7.88
N LEU A 61 -0.57 -6.52 7.00
CA LEU A 61 -0.22 -5.14 7.34
C LEU A 61 -1.43 -4.37 7.85
N PRO A 62 -1.23 -3.35 8.70
CA PRO A 62 -2.28 -2.37 8.97
C PRO A 62 -2.79 -1.75 7.67
N LYS A 63 -4.06 -1.39 7.62
CA LYS A 63 -4.73 -0.93 6.38
C LYS A 63 -3.97 0.20 5.67
N ILE A 64 -3.49 1.20 6.40
CA ILE A 64 -2.77 2.32 5.79
C ILE A 64 -1.48 1.88 5.11
N LEU A 65 -0.80 0.85 5.64
CA LEU A 65 0.41 0.29 5.03
C LEU A 65 0.06 -0.62 3.85
N GLN A 66 -1.09 -1.29 3.89
CA GLN A 66 -1.61 -1.99 2.71
C GLN A 66 -1.79 -0.97 1.58
N ASP A 67 -2.45 0.15 1.86
CA ASP A 67 -2.66 1.22 0.89
C ASP A 67 -1.34 1.76 0.33
N TYR A 68 -0.31 1.87 1.18
CA TYR A 68 1.02 2.30 0.72
C TYR A 68 1.54 1.40 -0.40
N ILE A 69 1.45 0.07 -0.25
CA ILE A 69 1.90 -0.87 -1.28
C ILE A 69 1.06 -0.69 -2.56
N LEU A 70 -0.26 -0.62 -2.42
CA LEU A 70 -1.16 -0.49 -3.56
C LEU A 70 -0.90 0.81 -4.32
N LEU A 71 -0.76 1.92 -3.62
CA LEU A 71 -0.47 3.22 -4.22
C LEU A 71 0.92 3.27 -4.87
N HIS A 72 1.90 2.61 -4.26
CA HIS A 72 3.24 2.48 -4.83
C HIS A 72 3.18 1.81 -6.20
N GLU A 73 2.45 0.71 -6.31
CA GLU A 73 2.31 0.01 -7.59
C GLU A 73 1.48 0.81 -8.60
N LEU A 74 0.41 1.48 -8.16
CA LEU A 74 -0.38 2.33 -9.04
C LEU A 74 0.44 3.48 -9.63
N CYS A 75 1.32 4.09 -8.84
CA CYS A 75 2.19 5.17 -9.31
C CYS A 75 3.14 4.72 -10.43
N HIS A 76 3.53 3.44 -10.44
CA HIS A 76 4.34 2.88 -11.51
C HIS A 76 3.63 2.85 -12.87
N LEU A 77 2.31 2.97 -12.89
CA LEU A 77 1.57 3.10 -14.15
C LEU A 77 1.97 4.37 -14.91
N ARG A 78 2.40 5.39 -14.22
CA ARG A 78 2.83 6.67 -14.81
C ARG A 78 4.34 6.88 -14.81
N HIS A 79 5.04 6.28 -13.86
CA HIS A 79 6.48 6.42 -13.69
C HIS A 79 7.08 5.05 -13.36
N GLN A 80 7.74 4.43 -14.34
CA GLN A 80 8.28 3.07 -14.20
C GLN A 80 9.46 3.02 -13.22
N ASP A 81 10.31 4.04 -13.20
CA ASP A 81 11.46 4.08 -12.29
C ASP A 81 11.08 4.76 -10.96
N HIS A 82 11.96 4.67 -9.96
CA HIS A 82 11.79 5.29 -8.65
C HIS A 82 12.45 6.68 -8.60
N GLY A 83 12.35 7.45 -9.69
CA GLY A 83 12.90 8.79 -9.75
C GLY A 83 12.07 9.82 -9.01
N HIS A 84 12.47 11.10 -9.16
CA HIS A 84 11.82 12.20 -8.45
C HIS A 84 10.34 12.35 -8.81
N ALA A 85 10.00 12.21 -10.12
CA ALA A 85 8.61 12.33 -10.57
C ALA A 85 7.70 11.24 -9.94
N PHE A 86 8.21 10.01 -9.87
CA PHE A 86 7.51 8.92 -9.18
C PHE A 86 7.24 9.28 -7.71
N HIS A 87 8.28 9.72 -7.00
CA HIS A 87 8.17 10.04 -5.59
C HIS A 87 7.29 11.26 -5.30
N LEU A 88 7.29 12.27 -6.18
CA LEU A 88 6.38 13.40 -6.02
C LEU A 88 4.92 12.96 -6.13
N LEU A 89 4.61 12.12 -7.11
CA LEU A 89 3.27 11.58 -7.26
C LEU A 89 2.88 10.72 -6.05
N LEU A 90 3.79 9.83 -5.65
CA LEU A 90 3.55 8.94 -4.49
C LEU A 90 3.31 9.75 -3.21
N GLU A 91 4.18 10.75 -2.90
CA GLU A 91 3.99 11.60 -1.73
C GLU A 91 2.62 12.30 -1.75
N HIS A 92 2.21 12.78 -2.92
CA HIS A 92 0.92 13.46 -3.07
C HIS A 92 -0.25 12.53 -2.74
N VAL A 93 -0.29 11.34 -3.34
CA VAL A 93 -1.41 10.41 -3.10
C VAL A 93 -1.35 9.80 -1.70
N LEU A 94 -0.14 9.57 -1.14
CA LEU A 94 -0.01 9.10 0.24
C LEU A 94 -0.54 10.14 1.23
N ALA A 95 -0.23 11.42 1.02
CA ALA A 95 -0.69 12.50 1.89
C ALA A 95 -2.22 12.60 1.86
N ASP A 96 -2.80 12.59 0.67
CA ASP A 96 -4.27 12.66 0.53
C ASP A 96 -4.95 11.45 1.17
N ASN A 97 -4.41 10.25 0.91
CA ASN A 97 -4.97 9.02 1.48
C ASN A 97 -4.85 8.98 3.01
N LEU A 98 -3.73 9.44 3.55
CA LEU A 98 -3.53 9.53 4.99
C LEU A 98 -4.51 10.49 5.63
N MET A 99 -4.70 11.69 5.04
CA MET A 99 -5.67 12.67 5.53
C MET A 99 -7.09 12.10 5.49
N ASN A 100 -7.43 11.39 4.42
CA ASN A 100 -8.73 10.73 4.31
C ASN A 100 -8.92 9.71 5.44
N ALA A 101 -7.92 8.89 5.71
CA ALA A 101 -7.96 7.89 6.80
C ALA A 101 -8.12 8.56 8.18
N LEU A 102 -7.42 9.68 8.41
CA LEU A 102 -7.50 10.40 9.68
C LEU A 102 -8.85 11.09 9.90
N ASN A 103 -9.46 11.58 8.82
CA ASN A 103 -10.72 12.33 8.88
C ASN A 103 -11.97 11.44 8.83
N HIS A 104 -11.83 10.19 8.41
CA HIS A 104 -12.96 9.27 8.24
C HIS A 104 -12.65 7.92 8.90
N PRO A 105 -12.50 7.89 10.26
CA PRO A 105 -12.28 6.63 10.95
C PRO A 105 -13.50 5.72 10.79
N ASP A 106 -13.25 4.44 10.52
CA ASP A 106 -14.27 3.43 10.37
C ASP A 106 -14.36 2.63 11.67
N GLU A 107 -15.55 2.55 12.27
CA GLU A 107 -15.79 1.82 13.52
C GLU A 107 -15.51 0.31 13.38
N SER A 108 -15.56 -0.23 12.17
CA SER A 108 -15.25 -1.64 11.93
C SER A 108 -13.74 -1.93 11.92
N GLN A 109 -12.90 -0.90 11.93
CA GLN A 109 -11.46 -1.05 11.92
C GLN A 109 -10.91 -1.53 13.25
N THR A 110 -9.75 -2.20 13.19
CA THR A 110 -9.03 -2.62 14.40
C THR A 110 -8.38 -1.41 15.07
N ASP A 111 -7.96 -1.59 16.34
CA ASP A 111 -7.23 -0.55 17.09
C ASP A 111 -5.97 -0.10 16.34
N ALA A 112 -5.26 -1.03 15.70
CA ALA A 112 -4.07 -0.72 14.91
C ALA A 112 -4.42 0.14 13.69
N ASP A 113 -5.53 -0.15 13.02
CA ASP A 113 -5.97 0.62 11.85
C ASP A 113 -6.39 2.06 12.20
N ILE A 114 -6.69 2.32 13.46
CA ILE A 114 -6.99 3.66 13.98
C ILE A 114 -5.71 4.37 14.43
N ALA A 115 -4.84 3.67 15.17
CA ALA A 115 -3.64 4.26 15.80
C ALA A 115 -2.48 4.47 14.82
N VAL A 116 -2.26 3.55 13.89
CA VAL A 116 -1.10 3.57 12.98
C VAL A 116 -1.08 4.81 12.09
N PRO A 117 -2.20 5.25 11.47
CA PRO A 117 -2.18 6.49 10.67
C PRO A 117 -1.72 7.71 11.46
N LYS A 118 -2.15 7.87 12.71
CA LYS A 118 -1.72 8.98 13.57
C LYS A 118 -0.23 8.93 13.84
N GLU A 119 0.31 7.76 14.15
CA GLU A 119 1.73 7.59 14.41
C GLU A 119 2.58 7.87 13.18
N LEU A 120 2.15 7.41 12.01
CA LEU A 120 2.85 7.68 10.75
C LEU A 120 2.84 9.16 10.41
N ALA A 121 1.70 9.83 10.61
CA ALA A 121 1.59 11.28 10.41
C ALA A 121 2.55 12.04 11.32
N ARG A 122 2.62 11.66 12.59
CA ARG A 122 3.53 12.26 13.56
C ARG A 122 5.00 12.10 13.15
N LYS A 123 5.38 10.90 12.75
CA LYS A 123 6.75 10.60 12.30
C LYS A 123 7.10 11.36 11.02
N ALA A 124 6.18 11.43 10.07
CA ALA A 124 6.40 12.16 8.82
C ALA A 124 6.58 13.65 9.06
N ALA A 125 5.82 14.23 9.99
CA ALA A 125 5.88 15.66 10.31
C ALA A 125 7.25 16.09 10.84
N THR A 126 8.00 15.19 11.47
CA THR A 126 9.33 15.48 12.03
C THR A 126 10.47 14.90 11.19
N SER A 127 10.17 14.18 10.13
CA SER A 127 11.17 13.56 9.26
C SER A 127 11.89 14.62 8.42
N ARG A 128 13.19 14.42 8.24
CA ARG A 128 14.02 15.25 7.35
C ARG A 128 14.24 14.56 5.99
N ALA A 129 13.60 13.43 5.76
CA ALA A 129 13.71 12.73 4.49
C ALA A 129 13.12 13.57 3.35
N LYS A 130 13.67 13.40 2.16
CA LYS A 130 13.18 14.11 0.98
C LYS A 130 11.72 13.76 0.66
N TYR A 131 11.34 12.50 0.91
CA TYR A 131 9.99 11.99 0.71
C TYR A 131 9.50 11.39 2.02
N PRO A 132 9.02 12.21 2.98
CA PRO A 132 8.81 11.77 4.35
C PRO A 132 7.76 10.66 4.53
N LEU A 133 6.64 10.71 3.82
CA LEU A 133 5.61 9.67 3.96
C LEU A 133 6.10 8.33 3.42
N HIS A 134 6.71 8.33 2.25
CA HIS A 134 7.34 7.13 1.71
C HIS A 134 8.38 6.57 2.70
N TYR A 135 9.24 7.43 3.23
CA TYR A 135 10.29 7.02 4.15
C TYR A 135 9.72 6.32 5.40
N VAL A 136 8.76 6.96 6.08
CA VAL A 136 8.22 6.39 7.33
C VAL A 136 7.39 5.14 7.09
N MET A 137 6.62 5.08 6.01
CA MET A 137 5.80 3.91 5.68
C MET A 137 6.66 2.73 5.23
N HIS A 138 7.65 2.99 4.39
CA HIS A 138 8.59 1.97 3.94
C HIS A 138 9.35 1.36 5.12
N ASN A 139 9.82 2.18 6.05
CA ASN A 139 10.51 1.69 7.25
C ASN A 139 9.58 0.90 8.17
N ALA A 140 8.32 1.32 8.29
CA ALA A 140 7.34 0.58 9.10
C ALA A 140 7.10 -0.83 8.55
N ILE A 141 7.09 -0.99 7.24
CA ILE A 141 6.89 -2.29 6.59
C ILE A 141 8.06 -3.24 6.82
N LYS A 142 9.28 -2.71 6.98
CA LYS A 142 10.49 -3.53 7.19
C LYS A 142 10.40 -4.44 8.42
N SER A 143 9.54 -4.13 9.39
CA SER A 143 9.36 -4.98 10.57
C SER A 143 8.51 -6.22 10.28
N TYR A 144 7.86 -6.29 9.13
CA TYR A 144 7.03 -7.42 8.71
C TYR A 144 7.81 -8.32 7.76
N ARG A 145 7.71 -9.63 7.98
CA ARG A 145 8.33 -10.63 7.10
C ARG A 145 7.32 -11.19 6.12
N LEU A 146 7.78 -11.50 4.92
CA LEU A 146 6.98 -12.26 3.96
C LEU A 146 6.95 -13.74 4.38
N LEU A 147 5.76 -14.29 4.47
CA LEU A 147 5.58 -15.71 4.79
C LEU A 147 5.66 -16.59 3.55
#